data_e493a35c9e48821d937a6344d0098237
#
_entry.id   e493a35c9e48821d937a6344d0098237
#
_cell.length_a   1.000
_cell.length_b   1.000
_cell.length_c   1.000
_cell.angle_alpha   90.00
_cell.angle_beta   90.00
_cell.angle_gamma   90.00
#
_symmetry.space_group_name_H-M   'P 1'
#
loop_
_entity.id
_entity.type
_entity.pdbx_description
1 polymer ?
#
loop_
_entity_poly.entity_id
_entity_poly.type
_entity_poly.pdbx_seq_one_letter_code
_entity_poly.pdbx_strand_id
1 'polypeptide(L)'
;MTDLSKNIQALREKKAVVEMGGGEAAIEKQIAMGKLTARDRILSLLDKNSFHEYDLFVKHDGRDFGMDKKDLPGDGVVTGTGTIFGAPVCIYAQDFTVAGGSLGLQHARKITKIMDHALKMKCPIIGINDSGGARIQEGVGALAGYGEIFYRNTIASGVIPQISLILGPCAGGAVYSPALTDFVFVVENISKMFITGPNVIKTVLGEDCLLYTSPSPRDRSVSR
;
A
#
# COMPACT_ATOMS: atom_id res chain seq x y z
N MET A 1 -30.47 -8.39 26.36
CA MET A 1 -29.27 -7.70 25.85
C MET A 1 -29.62 -6.23 25.71
N THR A 2 -28.83 -5.35 26.30
CA THR A 2 -28.98 -3.90 26.17
C THR A 2 -28.72 -3.47 24.74
N ASP A 3 -29.33 -2.38 24.28
CA ASP A 3 -29.14 -1.83 22.92
C ASP A 3 -27.65 -1.57 22.62
N LEU A 4 -26.88 -1.14 23.63
CA LEU A 4 -25.43 -0.96 23.56
C LEU A 4 -24.69 -2.27 23.22
N SER A 5 -25.08 -3.40 23.81
CA SER A 5 -24.40 -4.68 23.54
C SER A 5 -24.63 -5.16 22.11
N LYS A 6 -25.80 -4.90 21.53
CA LYS A 6 -26.10 -5.19 20.13
C LYS A 6 -25.26 -4.33 19.19
N ASN A 7 -25.11 -3.04 19.50
CA ASN A 7 -24.31 -2.12 18.69
C ASN A 7 -22.83 -2.48 18.73
N ILE A 8 -22.29 -2.88 19.88
CA ILE A 8 -20.90 -3.37 20.00
C ILE A 8 -20.71 -4.64 19.19
N GLN A 9 -21.65 -5.58 19.26
CA GLN A 9 -21.58 -6.82 18.46
C GLN A 9 -21.61 -6.52 16.97
N ALA A 10 -22.53 -5.67 16.49
CA ALA A 10 -22.60 -5.26 15.09
C ALA A 10 -21.32 -4.56 14.61
N LEU A 11 -20.66 -3.75 15.48
CA LEU A 11 -19.38 -3.13 15.17
C LEU A 11 -18.27 -4.18 15.02
N ARG A 12 -18.21 -5.17 15.90
CA ARG A 12 -17.22 -6.26 15.84
C ARG A 12 -17.40 -7.09 14.57
N GLU A 13 -18.61 -7.39 14.18
CA GLU A 13 -18.90 -8.10 12.92
C GLU A 13 -18.46 -7.29 11.69
N LYS A 14 -18.79 -6.00 11.64
CA LYS A 14 -18.32 -5.10 10.58
C LYS A 14 -16.80 -5.02 10.53
N LYS A 15 -16.14 -4.95 11.70
CA LYS A 15 -14.69 -4.94 11.79
C LYS A 15 -14.09 -6.23 11.20
N ALA A 16 -14.60 -7.39 11.58
CA ALA A 16 -14.15 -8.69 11.08
C ALA A 16 -14.27 -8.78 9.55
N VAL A 17 -15.37 -8.28 8.97
CA VAL A 17 -15.55 -8.25 7.50
C VAL A 17 -14.49 -7.39 6.82
N VAL A 18 -14.21 -6.19 7.36
CA VAL A 18 -13.19 -5.30 6.77
C VAL A 18 -11.77 -5.89 6.91
N GLU A 19 -11.49 -6.55 8.03
CA GLU A 19 -10.20 -7.20 8.28
C GLU A 19 -9.90 -8.36 7.32
N MET A 20 -10.93 -8.97 6.72
CA MET A 20 -10.79 -9.98 5.66
C MET A 20 -10.35 -9.39 4.29
N GLY A 21 -10.23 -8.08 4.16
CA GLY A 21 -9.78 -7.44 2.92
C GLY A 21 -10.58 -7.88 1.71
N GLY A 22 -9.91 -8.47 0.70
CA GLY A 22 -10.55 -8.98 -0.53
C GLY A 22 -11.31 -10.30 -0.36
N GLY A 23 -11.42 -10.82 0.89
CA GLY A 23 -12.10 -12.06 1.22
C GLY A 23 -11.21 -13.31 1.11
N GLU A 24 -11.74 -14.42 1.60
CA GLU A 24 -11.02 -15.68 1.79
C GLU A 24 -10.31 -16.17 0.52
N ALA A 25 -11.02 -16.22 -0.61
CA ALA A 25 -10.44 -16.68 -1.88
C ALA A 25 -9.27 -15.81 -2.38
N ALA A 26 -9.32 -14.48 -2.12
CA ALA A 26 -8.22 -13.58 -2.48
C ALA A 26 -7.02 -13.74 -1.54
N ILE A 27 -7.27 -14.00 -0.26
CA ILE A 27 -6.24 -14.30 0.74
C ILE A 27 -5.55 -15.61 0.40
N GLU A 28 -6.29 -16.69 0.12
CA GLU A 28 -5.73 -17.99 -0.28
C GLU A 28 -4.84 -17.86 -1.52
N LYS A 29 -5.29 -17.11 -2.52
CA LYS A 29 -4.48 -16.82 -3.71
C LYS A 29 -3.19 -16.08 -3.38
N GLN A 30 -3.23 -15.12 -2.46
CA GLN A 30 -2.06 -14.37 -2.00
C GLN A 30 -1.06 -15.31 -1.30
N ILE A 31 -1.55 -16.16 -0.40
CA ILE A 31 -0.75 -17.14 0.34
C ILE A 31 -0.13 -18.19 -0.61
N ALA A 32 -0.89 -18.66 -1.60
CA ALA A 32 -0.39 -19.59 -2.62
C ALA A 32 0.76 -19.01 -3.46
N MET A 33 0.86 -17.68 -3.56
CA MET A 33 2.00 -16.99 -4.18
C MET A 33 3.19 -16.77 -3.22
N GLY A 34 3.17 -17.35 -2.02
CA GLY A 34 4.21 -17.19 -1.01
C GLY A 34 4.21 -15.82 -0.30
N LYS A 35 3.09 -15.07 -0.37
CA LYS A 35 2.97 -13.73 0.22
C LYS A 35 2.02 -13.73 1.42
N LEU A 36 2.38 -12.99 2.45
CA LEU A 36 1.48 -12.69 3.58
C LEU A 36 0.45 -11.60 3.17
N THR A 37 -0.66 -11.55 3.89
CA THR A 37 -1.62 -10.44 3.78
C THR A 37 -1.00 -9.12 4.28
N ALA A 38 -1.58 -7.98 3.90
CA ALA A 38 -1.11 -6.67 4.38
C ALA A 38 -1.10 -6.59 5.91
N ARG A 39 -2.14 -7.13 6.55
CA ARG A 39 -2.29 -7.15 8.01
C ARG A 39 -1.26 -8.04 8.69
N ASP A 40 -1.04 -9.25 8.17
CA ASP A 40 -0.04 -10.18 8.73
C ASP A 40 1.37 -9.62 8.62
N ARG A 41 1.69 -8.92 7.53
CA ARG A 41 2.98 -8.22 7.34
C ARG A 41 3.21 -7.17 8.43
N ILE A 42 2.19 -6.35 8.72
CA ILE A 42 2.26 -5.36 9.82
C ILE A 42 2.46 -6.05 11.16
N LEU A 43 1.64 -7.06 11.47
CA LEU A 43 1.70 -7.75 12.75
C LEU A 43 2.99 -8.55 12.96
N SER A 44 3.62 -9.03 11.88
CA SER A 44 4.91 -9.73 11.97
C SER A 44 6.10 -8.78 12.17
N LEU A 45 5.95 -7.51 11.81
CA LEU A 45 7.01 -6.49 11.93
C LEU A 45 6.97 -5.76 13.27
N LEU A 46 5.77 -5.50 13.79
CA LEU A 46 5.57 -4.72 15.01
C LEU A 46 5.66 -5.59 16.28
N ASP A 47 5.97 -4.95 17.39
CA ASP A 47 5.90 -5.57 18.71
C ASP A 47 4.48 -6.10 18.99
N LYS A 48 4.39 -7.23 19.67
CA LYS A 48 3.12 -7.89 19.95
C LYS A 48 2.15 -6.95 20.66
N ASN A 49 0.91 -6.86 20.13
CA ASN A 49 -0.17 -6.01 20.65
C ASN A 49 0.09 -4.50 20.61
N SER A 50 1.10 -4.01 19.88
CA SER A 50 1.38 -2.57 19.76
C SER A 50 0.63 -1.89 18.64
N PHE A 51 0.04 -2.64 17.70
CA PHE A 51 -0.62 -2.08 16.52
C PHE A 51 -1.94 -1.39 16.84
N HIS A 52 -2.03 -0.13 16.48
CA HIS A 52 -3.25 0.67 16.52
C HIS A 52 -3.62 1.11 15.11
N GLU A 53 -4.69 0.52 14.55
CA GLU A 53 -5.15 0.82 13.19
C GLU A 53 -5.94 2.12 13.13
N TYR A 54 -5.72 2.88 12.06
CA TYR A 54 -6.44 4.11 11.74
C TYR A 54 -7.31 3.90 10.49
N ASP A 55 -8.49 4.55 10.49
CA ASP A 55 -9.37 4.63 9.32
C ASP A 55 -9.79 3.25 8.74
N LEU A 56 -9.96 2.25 9.61
CA LEU A 56 -10.36 0.89 9.23
C LEU A 56 -11.59 0.86 8.31
N PHE A 57 -12.62 1.68 8.60
CA PHE A 57 -13.89 1.69 7.89
C PHE A 57 -13.97 2.64 6.70
N VAL A 58 -12.87 3.30 6.35
CA VAL A 58 -12.82 4.16 5.16
C VAL A 58 -12.95 3.28 3.92
N LYS A 59 -13.79 3.71 2.97
CA LYS A 59 -14.00 3.10 1.66
C LYS A 59 -13.76 4.15 0.59
N HIS A 60 -13.60 3.69 -0.66
CA HIS A 60 -13.55 4.61 -1.82
C HIS A 60 -14.86 5.40 -1.96
N ASP A 61 -14.77 6.54 -2.60
CA ASP A 61 -15.90 7.42 -2.95
C ASP A 61 -16.15 7.52 -4.47
N GLY A 62 -15.46 6.69 -5.24
CA GLY A 62 -15.63 6.60 -6.70
C GLY A 62 -17.03 6.13 -7.07
N ARG A 63 -17.64 6.81 -8.05
CA ARG A 63 -18.99 6.50 -8.54
C ARG A 63 -19.00 6.06 -9.99
N ASP A 64 -18.01 6.48 -10.78
CA ASP A 64 -17.91 6.20 -12.20
C ASP A 64 -17.35 4.82 -12.48
N PHE A 65 -17.52 4.33 -13.71
CA PHE A 65 -16.98 3.05 -14.19
C PHE A 65 -17.40 1.84 -13.33
N GLY A 66 -18.60 1.90 -12.74
CA GLY A 66 -19.14 0.81 -11.91
C GLY A 66 -18.50 0.69 -10.53
N MET A 67 -17.79 1.73 -10.08
CA MET A 67 -17.20 1.76 -8.73
C MET A 67 -18.27 1.82 -7.64
N ASP A 68 -19.43 2.46 -7.91
CA ASP A 68 -20.58 2.51 -7.02
C ASP A 68 -21.09 1.12 -6.56
N LYS A 69 -20.81 0.07 -7.36
CA LYS A 69 -21.19 -1.32 -7.08
C LYS A 69 -20.08 -2.15 -6.43
N LYS A 70 -18.87 -1.58 -6.27
CA LYS A 70 -17.72 -2.28 -5.67
C LYS A 70 -17.63 -1.97 -4.20
N ASP A 71 -17.47 -3.00 -3.40
CA ASP A 71 -17.06 -2.86 -2.00
C ASP A 71 -15.55 -3.11 -1.90
N LEU A 72 -14.80 -2.07 -1.51
CA LEU A 72 -13.35 -2.13 -1.33
C LEU A 72 -13.03 -1.85 0.14
N PRO A 73 -12.94 -2.88 0.98
CA PRO A 73 -12.72 -2.73 2.41
C PRO A 73 -11.42 -1.99 2.71
N GLY A 74 -11.48 -1.00 3.60
CA GLY A 74 -10.32 -0.18 3.97
C GLY A 74 -9.68 0.59 2.82
N ASP A 75 -10.34 0.65 1.67
CA ASP A 75 -9.86 1.12 0.37
C ASP A 75 -8.49 0.51 -0.04
N GLY A 76 -8.26 -0.77 0.32
CA GLY A 76 -7.08 -1.53 -0.08
C GLY A 76 -5.78 -1.11 0.59
N VAL A 77 -5.83 -0.45 1.74
CA VAL A 77 -4.65 -0.12 2.54
C VAL A 77 -4.94 -0.18 4.04
N VAL A 78 -4.04 -0.79 4.79
CA VAL A 78 -4.03 -0.81 6.26
C VAL A 78 -3.04 0.24 6.74
N THR A 79 -3.47 1.14 7.62
CA THR A 79 -2.61 2.22 8.16
C THR A 79 -2.71 2.27 9.67
N GLY A 80 -1.63 2.63 10.36
CA GLY A 80 -1.66 2.71 11.81
C GLY A 80 -0.30 3.07 12.41
N THR A 81 -0.24 2.95 13.72
CA THR A 81 0.96 3.12 14.53
C THR A 81 1.26 1.86 15.33
N GLY A 82 2.50 1.68 15.72
CA GLY A 82 2.93 0.61 16.61
C GLY A 82 4.33 0.88 17.12
N THR A 83 4.94 -0.15 17.70
CA THR A 83 6.34 -0.08 18.14
C THR A 83 7.17 -1.19 17.52
N ILE A 84 8.47 -0.95 17.35
CA ILE A 84 9.50 -1.94 17.02
C ILE A 84 10.59 -1.81 18.07
N PHE A 85 10.83 -2.87 18.86
CA PHE A 85 11.73 -2.84 20.03
C PHE A 85 11.41 -1.68 20.98
N GLY A 86 10.12 -1.38 21.17
CA GLY A 86 9.64 -0.28 22.02
C GLY A 86 9.69 1.11 21.37
N ALA A 87 10.34 1.28 20.23
CA ALA A 87 10.41 2.56 19.52
C ALA A 87 9.13 2.80 18.69
N PRO A 88 8.49 3.98 18.76
CA PRO A 88 7.27 4.26 18.01
C PRO A 88 7.55 4.38 16.51
N VAL A 89 6.65 3.82 15.70
CA VAL A 89 6.68 3.90 14.23
C VAL A 89 5.28 4.14 13.68
N CYS A 90 5.20 4.84 12.56
CA CYS A 90 4.03 4.87 11.71
C CYS A 90 4.18 3.88 10.57
N ILE A 91 3.09 3.22 10.17
CA ILE A 91 3.15 2.17 9.16
C ILE A 91 1.91 2.19 8.27
N TYR A 92 2.12 1.89 6.99
CA TYR A 92 1.04 1.51 6.08
C TYR A 92 1.41 0.26 5.29
N ALA A 93 0.41 -0.52 4.92
CA ALA A 93 0.57 -1.68 4.05
C ALA A 93 -0.53 -1.71 2.99
N GLN A 94 -0.16 -1.73 1.72
CA GLN A 94 -1.10 -1.89 0.63
C GLN A 94 -1.57 -3.34 0.56
N ASP A 95 -2.89 -3.50 0.46
CA ASP A 95 -3.53 -4.82 0.44
C ASP A 95 -3.82 -5.24 -1.00
N PHE A 96 -2.98 -6.10 -1.55
CA PHE A 96 -3.13 -6.60 -2.90
C PHE A 96 -4.39 -7.44 -3.10
N THR A 97 -4.99 -7.97 -2.02
CA THR A 97 -6.25 -8.72 -2.07
C THR A 97 -7.44 -7.83 -2.44
N VAL A 98 -7.32 -6.51 -2.19
CA VAL A 98 -8.36 -5.51 -2.50
C VAL A 98 -7.96 -4.73 -3.74
N ALA A 99 -8.62 -4.97 -4.86
CA ALA A 99 -8.39 -4.29 -6.14
C ALA A 99 -6.90 -4.25 -6.58
N GLY A 100 -6.10 -5.32 -6.26
CA GLY A 100 -4.69 -5.38 -6.58
C GLY A 100 -3.84 -4.33 -5.86
N GLY A 101 -4.25 -3.86 -4.69
CA GLY A 101 -3.57 -2.80 -3.95
C GLY A 101 -3.54 -1.46 -4.67
N SER A 102 -4.37 -1.28 -5.72
CA SER A 102 -4.38 -0.05 -6.51
C SER A 102 -4.81 1.16 -5.69
N LEU A 103 -4.09 2.27 -5.87
CA LEU A 103 -4.29 3.49 -5.10
C LEU A 103 -5.42 4.33 -5.68
N GLY A 104 -6.50 4.49 -4.91
CA GLY A 104 -7.54 5.47 -5.11
C GLY A 104 -7.34 6.71 -4.22
N LEU A 105 -8.24 7.67 -4.32
CA LEU A 105 -8.13 8.92 -3.57
C LEU A 105 -8.20 8.71 -2.05
N GLN A 106 -9.11 7.86 -1.56
CA GLN A 106 -9.25 7.59 -0.13
C GLN A 106 -8.09 6.72 0.40
N HIS A 107 -7.61 5.78 -0.41
CA HIS A 107 -6.38 5.03 -0.15
C HIS A 107 -5.20 5.99 0.08
N ALA A 108 -5.00 6.95 -0.82
CA ALA A 108 -3.96 7.97 -0.68
C ALA A 108 -4.14 8.83 0.58
N ARG A 109 -5.38 9.26 0.88
CA ARG A 109 -5.69 10.05 2.08
C ARG A 109 -5.34 9.32 3.38
N LYS A 110 -5.55 8.01 3.44
CA LYS A 110 -5.12 7.20 4.58
C LYS A 110 -3.60 7.20 4.72
N ILE A 111 -2.86 6.99 3.62
CA ILE A 111 -1.39 7.03 3.62
C ILE A 111 -0.89 8.41 4.02
N THR A 112 -1.38 9.47 3.40
CA THR A 112 -0.93 10.83 3.68
C THR A 112 -1.22 11.25 5.12
N LYS A 113 -2.35 10.83 5.68
CA LYS A 113 -2.70 11.06 7.09
C LYS A 113 -1.68 10.41 8.04
N ILE A 114 -1.26 9.17 7.78
CA ILE A 114 -0.28 8.50 8.64
C ILE A 114 1.13 9.07 8.44
N MET A 115 1.48 9.55 7.23
CA MET A 115 2.72 10.29 6.98
C MET A 115 2.75 11.61 7.74
N ASP A 116 1.66 12.39 7.72
CA ASP A 116 1.53 13.63 8.50
C ASP A 116 1.64 13.36 10.01
N HIS A 117 1.10 12.21 10.46
CA HIS A 117 1.22 11.79 11.84
C HIS A 117 2.68 11.46 12.21
N ALA A 118 3.40 10.75 11.33
CA ALA A 118 4.82 10.44 11.53
C ALA A 118 5.66 11.71 11.63
N LEU A 119 5.44 12.70 10.76
CA LEU A 119 6.10 14.01 10.81
C LEU A 119 5.84 14.75 12.11
N LYS A 120 4.60 14.75 12.61
CA LYS A 120 4.23 15.39 13.89
C LYS A 120 4.87 14.69 15.09
N MET A 121 4.90 13.37 15.08
CA MET A 121 5.49 12.55 16.16
C MET A 121 7.01 12.45 16.06
N LYS A 122 7.60 12.86 14.92
CA LYS A 122 9.04 12.70 14.63
C LYS A 122 9.50 11.25 14.77
N CYS A 123 8.70 10.31 14.26
CA CYS A 123 9.00 8.89 14.24
C CYS A 123 9.13 8.36 12.80
N PRO A 124 9.80 7.22 12.58
CA PRO A 124 9.91 6.62 11.26
C PRO A 124 8.55 6.31 10.64
N ILE A 125 8.47 6.44 9.29
CA ILE A 125 7.36 5.94 8.48
C ILE A 125 7.83 4.72 7.70
N ILE A 126 7.07 3.63 7.79
CA ILE A 126 7.34 2.37 7.09
C ILE A 126 6.21 2.12 6.10
N GLY A 127 6.54 2.02 4.82
CA GLY A 127 5.59 1.67 3.76
C GLY A 127 5.81 0.25 3.27
N ILE A 128 4.80 -0.60 3.38
CA ILE A 128 4.78 -1.93 2.78
C ILE A 128 4.02 -1.83 1.46
N ASN A 129 4.76 -1.95 0.35
CA ASN A 129 4.27 -1.68 -0.99
C ASN A 129 3.99 -2.99 -1.74
N ASP A 130 2.74 -3.13 -2.21
CA ASP A 130 2.24 -4.26 -3.01
C ASP A 130 1.05 -3.74 -3.83
N SER A 131 1.30 -3.10 -5.00
CA SER A 131 0.29 -2.30 -5.69
C SER A 131 0.43 -2.31 -7.21
N GLY A 132 -0.68 -2.49 -7.87
CA GLY A 132 -0.79 -2.30 -9.33
C GLY A 132 -0.68 -0.85 -9.82
N GLY A 133 -0.45 0.12 -8.92
CA GLY A 133 -0.35 1.54 -9.26
C GLY A 133 -1.65 2.31 -9.07
N ALA A 134 -1.87 3.38 -9.85
CA ALA A 134 -3.07 4.21 -9.76
C ALA A 134 -4.33 3.43 -10.15
N ARG A 135 -5.41 3.58 -9.38
CA ARG A 135 -6.72 3.04 -9.70
C ARG A 135 -7.33 3.80 -10.86
N ILE A 136 -7.29 3.22 -12.07
CA ILE A 136 -7.67 3.87 -13.33
C ILE A 136 -9.10 4.40 -13.28
N GLN A 137 -10.01 3.69 -12.63
CA GLN A 137 -11.42 4.06 -12.51
C GLN A 137 -11.66 5.35 -11.72
N GLU A 138 -10.71 5.79 -10.92
CA GLU A 138 -10.77 7.06 -10.18
C GLU A 138 -10.03 8.20 -10.90
N GLY A 139 -9.41 7.91 -12.05
CA GLY A 139 -8.83 8.91 -12.95
C GLY A 139 -7.89 9.89 -12.24
N VAL A 140 -8.20 11.19 -12.39
CA VAL A 140 -7.38 12.29 -11.83
C VAL A 140 -7.30 12.23 -10.31
N GLY A 141 -8.32 11.70 -9.61
CA GLY A 141 -8.31 11.54 -8.15
C GLY A 141 -7.18 10.64 -7.65
N ALA A 142 -6.96 9.51 -8.32
CA ALA A 142 -5.86 8.60 -8.00
C ALA A 142 -4.49 9.25 -8.25
N LEU A 143 -4.34 10.00 -9.35
CA LEU A 143 -3.10 10.73 -9.66
C LEU A 143 -2.82 11.84 -8.66
N ALA A 144 -3.83 12.62 -8.29
CA ALA A 144 -3.72 13.63 -7.24
C ALA A 144 -3.28 12.99 -5.90
N GLY A 145 -3.85 11.82 -5.58
CA GLY A 145 -3.45 11.05 -4.40
C GLY A 145 -1.96 10.68 -4.39
N TYR A 146 -1.40 10.23 -5.51
CA TYR A 146 0.04 10.01 -5.62
C TYR A 146 0.84 11.31 -5.46
N GLY A 147 0.40 12.42 -6.06
CA GLY A 147 1.04 13.73 -5.91
C GLY A 147 1.15 14.14 -4.44
N GLU A 148 0.09 13.92 -3.66
CA GLU A 148 0.06 14.19 -2.22
C GLU A 148 1.03 13.30 -1.42
N ILE A 149 1.22 12.04 -1.81
CA ILE A 149 2.22 11.14 -1.21
C ILE A 149 3.63 11.62 -1.55
N PHE A 150 3.92 11.93 -2.83
CA PHE A 150 5.25 12.41 -3.25
C PHE A 150 5.63 13.71 -2.55
N TYR A 151 4.68 14.64 -2.41
CA TYR A 151 4.89 15.86 -1.64
C TYR A 151 5.33 15.55 -0.20
N ARG A 152 4.68 14.60 0.47
CA ARG A 152 5.06 14.21 1.83
C ARG A 152 6.38 13.48 1.90
N ASN A 153 6.71 12.65 0.90
CA ASN A 153 8.04 12.06 0.83
C ASN A 153 9.13 13.15 0.77
N THR A 154 8.90 14.22 -0.01
CA THR A 154 9.89 15.30 -0.13
C THR A 154 10.03 16.12 1.15
N ILE A 155 8.94 16.51 1.81
CA ILE A 155 9.02 17.29 3.06
C ILE A 155 9.48 16.45 4.25
N ALA A 156 9.34 15.14 4.21
CA ALA A 156 9.83 14.22 5.25
C ALA A 156 11.32 13.88 5.09
N SER A 157 11.89 14.11 3.91
CA SER A 157 13.29 13.81 3.61
C SER A 157 14.23 14.61 4.52
N GLY A 158 15.13 13.88 5.22
CA GLY A 158 16.03 14.46 6.20
C GLY A 158 15.38 14.89 7.52
N VAL A 159 14.06 14.70 7.68
CA VAL A 159 13.31 15.04 8.91
C VAL A 159 12.98 13.79 9.72
N ILE A 160 12.47 12.75 9.09
CA ILE A 160 12.18 11.45 9.68
C ILE A 160 12.66 10.33 8.75
N PRO A 161 13.07 9.17 9.27
CA PRO A 161 13.40 8.00 8.45
C PRO A 161 12.19 7.51 7.67
N GLN A 162 12.35 7.34 6.35
CA GLN A 162 11.36 6.80 5.44
C GLN A 162 11.84 5.44 4.91
N ILE A 163 11.10 4.38 5.20
CA ILE A 163 11.49 3.00 4.87
C ILE A 163 10.42 2.39 3.96
N SER A 164 10.84 1.90 2.81
CA SER A 164 9.97 1.18 1.87
C SER A 164 10.32 -0.29 1.80
N LEU A 165 9.33 -1.15 2.05
CA LEU A 165 9.43 -2.59 1.87
C LEU A 165 8.62 -2.96 0.63
N ILE A 166 9.27 -3.48 -0.40
CA ILE A 166 8.62 -3.90 -1.64
C ILE A 166 8.31 -5.39 -1.51
N LEU A 167 7.05 -5.72 -1.24
CA LEU A 167 6.63 -7.10 -0.96
C LEU A 167 5.64 -7.63 -2.00
N GLY A 168 5.74 -7.13 -3.22
CA GLY A 168 4.94 -7.54 -4.37
C GLY A 168 5.22 -6.67 -5.58
N PRO A 169 4.35 -6.71 -6.62
CA PRO A 169 4.46 -5.80 -7.74
C PRO A 169 4.22 -4.35 -7.30
N CYS A 170 5.02 -3.44 -7.83
CA CYS A 170 4.86 -2.00 -7.67
C CYS A 170 4.97 -1.36 -9.05
N ALA A 171 3.89 -0.73 -9.52
CA ALA A 171 3.80 -0.14 -10.85
C ALA A 171 3.58 1.38 -10.79
N GLY A 172 4.20 2.12 -11.70
CA GLY A 172 3.99 3.56 -11.87
C GLY A 172 4.25 4.36 -10.60
N GLY A 173 3.24 5.06 -10.08
CA GLY A 173 3.36 5.84 -8.84
C GLY A 173 3.78 5.03 -7.62
N ALA A 174 3.46 3.73 -7.58
CA ALA A 174 3.89 2.82 -6.52
C ALA A 174 5.40 2.50 -6.55
N VAL A 175 6.10 2.83 -7.62
CA VAL A 175 7.57 2.79 -7.72
C VAL A 175 8.17 4.14 -7.35
N TYR A 176 7.51 5.23 -7.75
CA TYR A 176 8.01 6.58 -7.52
C TYR A 176 8.13 6.93 -6.05
N SER A 177 7.10 6.63 -5.25
CA SER A 177 7.13 6.90 -3.81
C SER A 177 8.29 6.19 -3.10
N PRO A 178 8.50 4.87 -3.25
CA PRO A 178 9.67 4.20 -2.68
C PRO A 178 11.02 4.79 -3.14
N ALA A 179 11.13 5.24 -4.40
CA ALA A 179 12.35 5.85 -4.90
C ALA A 179 12.70 7.20 -4.24
N LEU A 180 11.72 7.83 -3.57
CA LEU A 180 11.91 9.07 -2.81
C LEU A 180 12.19 8.83 -1.31
N THR A 181 12.18 7.58 -0.86
CA THR A 181 12.42 7.21 0.55
C THR A 181 13.90 6.94 0.81
N ASP A 182 14.29 6.90 2.09
CA ASP A 182 15.70 6.76 2.49
C ASP A 182 16.22 5.33 2.33
N PHE A 183 15.35 4.33 2.59
CA PHE A 183 15.69 2.91 2.51
C PHE A 183 14.65 2.14 1.72
N VAL A 184 15.11 1.32 0.77
CA VAL A 184 14.25 0.43 -0.02
C VAL A 184 14.75 -1.00 0.14
N PHE A 185 13.88 -1.85 0.67
CA PHE A 185 14.13 -3.28 0.82
C PHE A 185 13.30 -4.06 -0.18
N VAL A 186 13.93 -5.02 -0.84
CA VAL A 186 13.30 -5.90 -1.83
C VAL A 186 13.51 -7.35 -1.44
N VAL A 187 12.54 -8.21 -1.79
CA VAL A 187 12.60 -9.65 -1.56
C VAL A 187 12.74 -10.35 -2.91
N GLU A 188 13.76 -11.17 -3.03
CA GLU A 188 14.02 -11.94 -4.25
C GLU A 188 12.79 -12.75 -4.68
N ASN A 189 12.52 -12.79 -5.97
CA ASN A 189 11.38 -13.48 -6.62
C ASN A 189 9.97 -12.94 -6.27
N ILE A 190 9.82 -12.06 -5.26
CA ILE A 190 8.54 -11.46 -4.84
C ILE A 190 8.44 -10.03 -5.31
N SER A 191 9.46 -9.22 -5.06
CA SER A 191 9.47 -7.79 -5.37
C SER A 191 9.63 -7.56 -6.87
N LYS A 192 8.76 -6.71 -7.42
CA LYS A 192 8.83 -6.29 -8.82
C LYS A 192 8.56 -4.80 -8.90
N MET A 193 9.49 -4.06 -9.46
CA MET A 193 9.37 -2.60 -9.62
C MET A 193 9.47 -2.24 -11.09
N PHE A 194 8.45 -1.58 -11.63
CA PHE A 194 8.43 -1.13 -13.02
C PHE A 194 7.60 0.14 -13.19
N ILE A 195 8.08 1.05 -14.03
CA ILE A 195 7.37 2.31 -14.31
C ILE A 195 6.08 2.01 -15.06
N THR A 196 6.15 1.08 -16.04
CA THR A 196 4.98 0.63 -16.78
C THR A 196 5.04 -0.89 -17.00
N GLY A 197 3.86 -1.54 -16.95
CA GLY A 197 3.78 -2.99 -17.05
C GLY A 197 4.22 -3.53 -18.44
N PRO A 198 4.68 -4.80 -18.51
CA PRO A 198 5.14 -5.42 -19.75
C PRO A 198 4.12 -5.35 -20.89
N ASN A 199 2.83 -5.50 -20.59
CA ASN A 199 1.76 -5.40 -21.58
C ASN A 199 1.66 -4.01 -22.21
N VAL A 200 1.91 -2.95 -21.45
CA VAL A 200 1.91 -1.58 -21.96
C VAL A 200 3.12 -1.37 -22.86
N ILE A 201 4.29 -1.85 -22.46
CA ILE A 201 5.53 -1.80 -23.26
C ILE A 201 5.30 -2.51 -24.59
N LYS A 202 4.74 -3.72 -24.55
CA LYS A 202 4.43 -4.49 -25.77
C LYS A 202 3.46 -3.75 -26.70
N THR A 203 2.42 -3.11 -26.13
CA THR A 203 1.42 -2.39 -26.93
C THR A 203 1.97 -1.09 -27.52
N VAL A 204 2.81 -0.36 -26.78
CA VAL A 204 3.30 0.97 -27.20
C VAL A 204 4.59 0.90 -28.00
N LEU A 205 5.53 0.02 -27.62
CA LEU A 205 6.85 -0.08 -28.22
C LEU A 205 7.01 -1.31 -29.13
N GLY A 206 6.05 -2.25 -29.08
CA GLY A 206 6.15 -3.52 -29.83
C GLY A 206 7.21 -4.49 -29.26
N GLU A 207 7.75 -4.20 -28.07
CA GLU A 207 8.82 -4.97 -27.45
C GLU A 207 8.27 -5.97 -26.42
N ASP A 208 8.73 -7.22 -26.48
CA ASP A 208 8.50 -8.19 -25.41
C ASP A 208 9.47 -7.93 -24.25
N CYS A 209 9.01 -7.15 -23.26
CA CYS A 209 9.79 -6.88 -22.06
C CYS A 209 9.64 -8.03 -21.06
N LEU A 210 10.73 -8.76 -20.84
CA LEU A 210 10.83 -9.73 -19.76
C LEU A 210 11.12 -8.98 -18.43
N LEU A 211 10.41 -9.32 -17.35
CA LEU A 211 10.51 -8.64 -16.03
C LEU A 211 11.94 -8.61 -15.46
N TYR A 212 12.83 -9.50 -15.92
CA TYR A 212 14.25 -9.57 -15.51
C TYR A 212 15.21 -8.86 -16.46
N THR A 213 14.74 -8.39 -17.63
CA THR A 213 15.59 -7.77 -18.65
C THR A 213 15.45 -6.24 -18.71
N SER A 214 14.63 -5.64 -17.84
CA SER A 214 14.60 -4.19 -17.73
C SER A 214 15.84 -3.73 -16.95
N PRO A 215 16.94 -3.31 -17.61
CA PRO A 215 18.11 -2.84 -16.88
C PRO A 215 17.73 -1.58 -16.11
N SER A 216 18.06 -1.56 -14.82
CA SER A 216 18.00 -0.34 -14.04
C SER A 216 18.82 0.74 -14.74
N PRO A 217 18.40 2.01 -14.75
CA PRO A 217 19.25 3.11 -15.22
C PRO A 217 20.65 3.14 -14.59
N ARG A 218 20.80 2.56 -13.40
CA ARG A 218 22.11 2.37 -12.75
C ARG A 218 22.96 1.29 -13.42
N ASP A 219 22.36 0.25 -13.97
CA ASP A 219 23.11 -0.86 -14.61
C ASP A 219 23.71 -0.43 -15.96
N ARG A 220 23.18 0.61 -16.60
CA ARG A 220 23.74 1.20 -17.81
C ARG A 220 25.02 2.01 -17.57
N SER A 221 25.26 2.46 -16.34
CA SER A 221 26.45 3.26 -15.98
C SER A 221 27.68 2.42 -15.65
N VAL A 222 27.53 1.10 -15.49
CA VAL A 222 28.62 0.17 -15.13
C VAL A 222 29.24 -0.52 -16.38
N SER A 223 28.65 -0.35 -17.56
CA SER A 223 29.15 -0.96 -18.81
C SER A 223 29.92 0.03 -19.69
N ARG A 224 30.77 0.88 -19.11
CA ARG A 224 31.78 1.66 -19.83
C ARG A 224 33.13 1.54 -19.17
#